data_a32850ea8945d397d4770e6f3f149e1c
#
_entry.id   a32850ea8945d397d4770e6f3f149e1c
#
_cell.length_a   1.000
_cell.length_b   1.000
_cell.length_c   1.000
_cell.angle_alpha   90.00
_cell.angle_beta   90.00
_cell.angle_gamma   90.00
#
_symmetry.space_group_name_H-M   'P 1'
#
loop_
_entity.id
_entity.type
_entity.pdbx_description
1 polymer ?
#
loop_
_entity_poly.entity_id
_entity_poly.type
_entity_poly.pdbx_seq_one_letter_code
_entity_poly.pdbx_strand_id
1 'polypeptide(L)'
;MDGCASSKEAEAYILPGIYTDGEPAVKYRGIFLNDEAPCLTSWVKQYYGTDFGDHRFYAQVCELILRLKGNFLWPAMWGWAFYADDSLNSKTADEMGVIIGTSHHEPMARNHQEWARKRNEYGAWNYSTNKKVLDQFFREGIERVKNTEDIITIGMRGDGDEAMSEDTNVKLMESIVEDQRRIIEGVTGKPAKETPQVWALYKEVLDYYNKGMRVPEDVIMLLCDDNWGNVRRLPNDKERKHPGGWGMYYHVDYVGAPRNSKWMNMTPIQGMWEQLHLTYEYGVDKLWILNVGVLNRWSILLLYFFRYGMESE
;
A
#
# COMPACT_ATOMS: atom_id res chain seq x y z
N MET A 1 10.22 19.56 11.04
CA MET A 1 10.70 18.82 12.23
C MET A 1 11.85 19.61 12.84
N ASP A 2 11.50 20.63 13.56
CA ASP A 2 12.47 21.42 14.32
C ASP A 2 12.35 20.95 15.75
N GLY A 3 13.20 20.02 16.19
CA GLY A 3 13.11 19.63 17.58
C GLY A 3 13.98 18.51 18.09
N CYS A 4 14.73 17.84 17.23
CA CYS A 4 15.83 17.01 17.71
C CYS A 4 17.14 17.65 17.26
N ALA A 5 17.71 18.49 18.11
CA ALA A 5 19.11 18.85 17.98
C ALA A 5 19.92 17.55 18.12
N SER A 6 20.32 16.96 17.01
CA SER A 6 21.34 15.92 17.05
C SER A 6 22.66 16.61 17.40
N SER A 7 23.16 16.34 18.61
CA SER A 7 24.58 16.60 18.87
C SER A 7 25.36 15.76 17.88
N LYS A 8 26.16 16.39 17.02
CA LYS A 8 27.14 15.67 16.20
C LYS A 8 28.23 15.18 17.17
N GLU A 9 28.08 14.00 17.70
CA GLU A 9 29.18 13.36 18.38
C GLU A 9 30.18 12.90 17.31
N ALA A 10 31.46 13.11 17.57
CA ALA A 10 32.52 12.75 16.64
C ALA A 10 32.65 11.23 16.46
N GLU A 11 32.20 10.45 17.44
CA GLU A 11 32.27 8.99 17.44
C GLU A 11 31.02 8.44 18.16
N ALA A 12 30.41 7.39 17.59
CA ALA A 12 29.31 6.65 18.19
C ALA A 12 29.73 5.18 18.37
N TYR A 13 29.52 4.64 19.55
CA TYR A 13 29.87 3.26 19.89
C TYR A 13 28.61 2.45 20.22
N ILE A 14 28.50 1.27 19.61
CA ILE A 14 27.50 0.30 19.98
C ILE A 14 28.21 -0.85 20.70
N LEU A 15 27.79 -1.16 21.91
CA LEU A 15 28.32 -2.29 22.65
C LEU A 15 27.99 -3.59 21.89
N PRO A 16 28.93 -4.56 21.83
CA PRO A 16 28.63 -5.86 21.27
C PRO A 16 27.48 -6.53 22.04
N GLY A 17 26.48 -7.01 21.31
CA GLY A 17 25.30 -7.64 21.93
C GLY A 17 24.23 -7.98 20.88
N ILE A 18 23.22 -8.69 21.33
CA ILE A 18 22.00 -8.93 20.53
C ILE A 18 20.95 -7.91 20.98
N TYR A 19 20.51 -7.10 20.05
CA TYR A 19 19.46 -6.10 20.28
C TYR A 19 18.24 -6.48 19.43
N THR A 20 17.14 -6.78 20.07
CA THR A 20 15.88 -7.17 19.39
C THR A 20 14.69 -6.68 20.18
N ASP A 21 13.66 -6.26 19.44
CA ASP A 21 12.33 -5.96 19.99
C ASP A 21 11.38 -7.17 19.89
N GLY A 22 11.89 -8.32 19.46
CA GLY A 22 11.11 -9.52 19.24
C GLY A 22 10.43 -9.57 17.87
N GLU A 23 9.57 -10.56 17.68
CA GLU A 23 8.75 -10.70 16.49
C GLU A 23 7.58 -9.72 16.57
N PRO A 24 7.31 -8.93 15.50
CA PRO A 24 6.22 -7.98 15.53
C PRO A 24 4.86 -8.67 15.51
N ALA A 25 3.89 -8.10 16.24
CA ALA A 25 2.52 -8.58 16.30
C ALA A 25 1.82 -8.52 14.93
N VAL A 26 2.12 -7.50 14.14
CA VAL A 26 1.66 -7.37 12.75
C VAL A 26 2.84 -7.55 11.80
N LYS A 27 2.77 -8.52 10.89
CA LYS A 27 3.92 -8.89 10.05
C LYS A 27 4.40 -7.76 9.14
N TYR A 28 3.51 -7.14 8.36
CA TYR A 28 3.82 -6.04 7.47
C TYR A 28 3.16 -4.76 7.97
N ARG A 29 3.93 -3.72 8.19
CA ARG A 29 3.47 -2.44 8.76
C ARG A 29 4.03 -1.31 7.93
N GLY A 30 3.15 -0.50 7.39
CA GLY A 30 3.60 0.58 6.52
C GLY A 30 2.60 1.71 6.38
N ILE A 31 2.94 2.63 5.51
CA ILE A 31 2.09 3.77 5.18
C ILE A 31 1.72 3.74 3.70
N PHE A 32 0.59 4.32 3.41
CA PHE A 32 0.28 4.81 2.07
C PHE A 32 0.55 6.31 2.04
N LEU A 33 1.56 6.70 1.28
CA LEU A 33 1.91 8.09 1.09
C LEU A 33 0.97 8.68 0.04
N ASN A 34 -0.19 9.13 0.49
CA ASN A 34 -1.19 9.71 -0.39
C ASN A 34 -0.75 11.12 -0.76
N ASP A 35 -0.32 11.33 -2.00
CA ASP A 35 0.18 12.64 -2.45
C ASP A 35 -0.94 13.66 -2.46
N GLU A 36 -0.78 14.68 -1.67
CA GLU A 36 -1.65 15.85 -1.68
C GLU A 36 -0.94 17.03 -2.34
N ALA A 37 -1.16 17.19 -3.64
CA ALA A 37 -0.79 18.44 -4.26
C ALA A 37 -1.66 19.60 -3.68
N PRO A 38 -1.08 20.78 -3.35
CA PRO A 38 0.31 21.14 -3.64
C PRO A 38 1.32 20.84 -2.53
N CYS A 39 0.94 20.30 -1.37
CA CYS A 39 1.80 20.26 -0.20
C CYS A 39 3.05 19.40 -0.41
N LEU A 40 2.89 18.10 -0.63
CA LEU A 40 4.01 17.18 -0.79
C LEU A 40 4.81 17.49 -2.06
N THR A 41 4.12 17.71 -3.17
CA THR A 41 4.75 18.03 -4.46
C THR A 41 5.56 19.32 -4.38
N SER A 42 5.04 20.38 -3.74
CA SER A 42 5.78 21.64 -3.57
C SER A 42 7.01 21.46 -2.68
N TRP A 43 6.88 20.67 -1.62
CA TRP A 43 8.00 20.38 -0.73
C TRP A 43 9.09 19.59 -1.46
N VAL A 44 8.72 18.53 -2.18
CA VAL A 44 9.67 17.72 -2.97
C VAL A 44 10.36 18.59 -4.02
N LYS A 45 9.63 19.43 -4.72
CA LYS A 45 10.20 20.36 -5.70
C LYS A 45 11.21 21.30 -5.08
N GLN A 46 10.92 21.84 -3.91
CA GLN A 46 11.82 22.75 -3.20
C GLN A 46 13.12 22.08 -2.75
N TYR A 47 13.05 20.83 -2.25
CA TYR A 47 14.19 20.16 -1.64
C TYR A 47 14.99 19.29 -2.62
N TYR A 48 14.34 18.70 -3.61
CA TYR A 48 14.99 17.75 -4.56
C TYR A 48 15.04 18.29 -5.99
N GLY A 49 14.27 19.33 -6.30
CA GLY A 49 14.21 19.94 -7.64
C GLY A 49 13.40 19.15 -8.66
N THR A 50 12.64 18.15 -8.21
CA THR A 50 11.79 17.30 -9.06
C THR A 50 10.30 17.57 -8.79
N ASP A 51 9.46 17.34 -9.79
CA ASP A 51 8.00 17.43 -9.64
C ASP A 51 7.37 16.08 -9.17
N PHE A 52 8.20 15.13 -8.80
CA PHE A 52 7.84 13.79 -8.31
C PHE A 52 8.86 13.30 -7.28
N GLY A 53 8.50 12.29 -6.50
CA GLY A 53 9.41 11.62 -5.57
C GLY A 53 10.46 10.78 -6.32
N ASP A 54 11.71 11.22 -6.29
CA ASP A 54 12.84 10.44 -6.77
C ASP A 54 13.43 9.54 -5.66
N HIS A 55 14.43 8.74 -6.00
CA HIS A 55 15.07 7.82 -5.08
C HIS A 55 15.64 8.49 -3.81
N ARG A 56 16.06 9.75 -3.87
CA ARG A 56 16.57 10.51 -2.72
C ARG A 56 15.45 10.83 -1.73
N PHE A 57 14.29 11.21 -2.25
CA PHE A 57 13.08 11.41 -1.45
C PHE A 57 12.62 10.10 -0.83
N TYR A 58 12.50 9.03 -1.62
CA TYR A 58 12.05 7.74 -1.12
C TYR A 58 13.05 7.09 -0.16
N ALA A 59 14.35 7.35 -0.28
CA ALA A 59 15.33 6.94 0.73
C ALA A 59 14.99 7.53 2.11
N GLN A 60 14.58 8.80 2.19
CA GLN A 60 14.17 9.41 3.46
C GLN A 60 12.83 8.84 3.97
N VAL A 61 11.90 8.54 3.07
CA VAL A 61 10.64 7.88 3.45
C VAL A 61 10.91 6.48 4.01
N CYS A 62 11.76 5.69 3.35
CA CYS A 62 12.17 4.37 3.82
C CYS A 62 12.88 4.46 5.17
N GLU A 63 13.81 5.40 5.35
CA GLU A 63 14.46 5.64 6.63
C GLU A 63 13.45 5.96 7.74
N LEU A 64 12.46 6.81 7.47
CA LEU A 64 11.39 7.11 8.41
C LEU A 64 10.61 5.86 8.82
N ILE A 65 10.19 5.04 7.84
CA ILE A 65 9.47 3.80 8.07
C ILE A 65 10.29 2.85 8.96
N LEU A 66 11.57 2.64 8.64
CA LEU A 66 12.46 1.76 9.41
C LEU A 66 12.69 2.28 10.83
N ARG A 67 12.90 3.59 11.03
CA ARG A 67 13.03 4.21 12.35
C ARG A 67 11.78 4.05 13.21
N LEU A 68 10.61 3.97 12.58
CA LEU A 68 9.33 3.69 13.22
C LEU A 68 9.04 2.19 13.35
N LYS A 69 10.00 1.32 13.01
CA LYS A 69 9.87 -0.15 13.02
C LYS A 69 8.83 -0.68 12.02
N GLY A 70 8.57 0.07 10.96
CA GLY A 70 7.81 -0.37 9.79
C GLY A 70 8.70 -1.10 8.77
N ASN A 71 8.08 -1.70 7.77
CA ASN A 71 8.77 -2.45 6.72
C ASN A 71 8.03 -2.44 5.38
N PHE A 72 7.00 -1.61 5.22
CA PHE A 72 6.15 -1.62 4.05
C PHE A 72 5.78 -0.20 3.59
N LEU A 73 5.66 -0.01 2.27
CA LEU A 73 5.27 1.27 1.67
C LEU A 73 4.34 1.06 0.47
N TRP A 74 3.21 1.79 0.46
CA TRP A 74 2.51 2.18 -0.75
C TRP A 74 2.96 3.60 -1.13
N PRO A 75 3.67 3.79 -2.23
CA PRO A 75 4.18 5.10 -2.62
C PRO A 75 3.07 6.05 -3.11
N ALA A 76 3.40 7.32 -3.17
CA ALA A 76 2.52 8.35 -3.71
C ALA A 76 2.15 8.07 -5.18
N MET A 77 0.88 8.32 -5.54
CA MET A 77 0.33 7.90 -6.83
C MET A 77 -0.35 9.02 -7.63
N TRP A 78 -0.93 9.99 -6.97
CA TRP A 78 -1.64 11.07 -7.68
C TRP A 78 -0.64 12.01 -8.36
N GLY A 79 -0.61 11.96 -9.69
CA GLY A 79 0.35 12.70 -10.50
C GLY A 79 1.75 12.05 -10.61
N TRP A 80 2.10 11.13 -9.72
CA TRP A 80 3.39 10.43 -9.67
C TRP A 80 3.28 8.98 -10.14
N ALA A 81 4.41 8.43 -10.55
CA ALA A 81 4.53 7.03 -10.95
C ALA A 81 5.84 6.46 -10.41
N PHE A 82 5.81 5.92 -9.21
CA PHE A 82 6.98 5.46 -8.44
C PHE A 82 8.01 4.71 -9.28
N TYR A 83 7.56 3.73 -10.07
CA TYR A 83 8.45 2.91 -10.88
C TYR A 83 8.89 3.56 -12.20
N ALA A 84 8.12 4.53 -12.73
CA ALA A 84 8.37 5.12 -14.03
C ALA A 84 9.05 6.48 -13.96
N ASP A 85 8.83 7.23 -12.88
CA ASP A 85 9.42 8.56 -12.70
C ASP A 85 10.92 8.48 -12.37
N ASP A 86 11.33 7.49 -11.58
CA ASP A 86 12.73 7.20 -11.32
C ASP A 86 12.94 5.68 -11.13
N SER A 87 13.72 5.09 -12.02
CA SER A 87 14.02 3.66 -11.99
C SER A 87 14.84 3.20 -10.77
N LEU A 88 15.44 4.14 -10.04
CA LEU A 88 16.18 3.85 -8.81
C LEU A 88 15.28 3.76 -7.57
N ASN A 89 14.02 4.18 -7.65
CA ASN A 89 13.10 4.15 -6.50
C ASN A 89 12.94 2.73 -5.93
N SER A 90 12.61 1.76 -6.78
CA SER A 90 12.41 0.37 -6.37
C SER A 90 13.70 -0.24 -5.81
N LYS A 91 14.82 -0.01 -6.49
CA LYS A 91 16.13 -0.47 -6.04
C LYS A 91 16.51 0.11 -4.68
N THR A 92 16.29 1.40 -4.46
CA THR A 92 16.57 2.07 -3.20
C THR A 92 15.75 1.47 -2.06
N ALA A 93 14.47 1.23 -2.26
CA ALA A 93 13.61 0.62 -1.26
C ALA A 93 14.06 -0.81 -0.91
N ASP A 94 14.39 -1.62 -1.92
CA ASP A 94 14.88 -2.98 -1.76
C ASP A 94 16.22 -3.03 -1.00
N GLU A 95 17.19 -2.20 -1.40
CA GLU A 95 18.49 -2.07 -0.71
C GLU A 95 18.35 -1.63 0.76
N MET A 96 17.32 -0.86 1.09
CA MET A 96 17.00 -0.44 2.45
C MET A 96 16.17 -1.47 3.24
N GLY A 97 15.65 -2.51 2.59
CA GLY A 97 14.82 -3.55 3.21
C GLY A 97 13.38 -3.10 3.46
N VAL A 98 12.85 -2.17 2.66
CA VAL A 98 11.44 -1.76 2.69
C VAL A 98 10.69 -2.39 1.52
N ILE A 99 9.68 -3.19 1.85
CA ILE A 99 8.83 -3.89 0.90
C ILE A 99 7.89 -2.88 0.24
N ILE A 100 7.80 -2.92 -1.08
CA ILE A 100 6.92 -2.05 -1.84
C ILE A 100 5.64 -2.80 -2.24
N GLY A 101 4.53 -2.09 -2.22
CA GLY A 101 3.30 -2.46 -2.89
C GLY A 101 2.76 -1.28 -3.66
N THR A 102 1.71 -1.48 -4.43
CA THR A 102 0.97 -0.41 -5.08
C THR A 102 -0.45 -0.36 -4.54
N SER A 103 -1.08 0.80 -4.58
CA SER A 103 -2.38 1.00 -3.96
C SER A 103 -3.48 0.11 -4.58
N HIS A 104 -4.64 0.13 -3.96
CA HIS A 104 -5.80 -0.71 -4.28
C HIS A 104 -6.32 -0.61 -5.72
N HIS A 105 -6.00 0.45 -6.46
CA HIS A 105 -6.37 0.59 -7.87
C HIS A 105 -5.18 0.60 -8.83
N GLU A 106 -4.00 0.24 -8.36
CA GLU A 106 -2.75 0.14 -9.09
C GLU A 106 -2.24 -1.31 -9.14
N PRO A 107 -2.91 -2.23 -9.84
CA PRO A 107 -2.55 -3.63 -9.83
C PRO A 107 -1.23 -3.91 -10.57
N MET A 108 -0.61 -5.04 -10.20
CA MET A 108 0.52 -5.64 -10.90
C MET A 108 1.78 -4.79 -10.94
N ALA A 109 2.08 -4.10 -9.83
CA ALA A 109 3.23 -3.21 -9.69
C ALA A 109 3.28 -2.11 -10.79
N ARG A 110 2.10 -1.61 -11.18
CA ARG A 110 1.95 -0.53 -12.16
C ARG A 110 1.30 0.66 -11.50
N ASN A 111 1.84 1.84 -11.78
CA ASN A 111 1.20 3.07 -11.35
C ASN A 111 0.13 3.49 -12.37
N HIS A 112 -1.03 3.90 -11.87
CA HIS A 112 -2.13 4.33 -12.74
C HIS A 112 -1.74 5.51 -13.64
N GLN A 113 -0.85 6.37 -13.15
CA GLN A 113 -0.30 7.49 -13.93
C GLN A 113 0.48 7.04 -15.16
N GLU A 114 1.08 5.86 -15.17
CA GLU A 114 1.73 5.32 -16.38
C GLU A 114 0.71 5.12 -17.51
N TRP A 115 -0.47 4.57 -17.17
CA TRP A 115 -1.57 4.44 -18.12
C TRP A 115 -2.13 5.79 -18.54
N ALA A 116 -2.41 6.67 -17.58
CA ALA A 116 -2.97 7.99 -17.82
C ALA A 116 -2.10 8.84 -18.77
N ARG A 117 -0.77 8.80 -18.60
CA ARG A 117 0.20 9.52 -19.45
C ARG A 117 0.25 8.97 -20.88
N LYS A 118 -0.08 7.69 -21.07
CA LYS A 118 -0.04 6.99 -22.37
C LYS A 118 -1.42 6.51 -22.84
N ARG A 119 -2.47 7.12 -22.37
CA ARG A 119 -3.86 6.72 -22.65
C ARG A 119 -4.16 6.62 -24.16
N ASN A 120 -3.61 7.53 -24.95
CA ASN A 120 -3.79 7.52 -26.42
C ASN A 120 -3.13 6.30 -27.10
N GLU A 121 -2.06 5.73 -26.50
CA GLU A 121 -1.38 4.55 -26.99
C GLU A 121 -2.05 3.27 -26.48
N TYR A 122 -2.42 3.25 -25.20
CA TYR A 122 -2.94 2.07 -24.52
C TYR A 122 -4.45 1.87 -24.72
N GLY A 123 -5.20 2.95 -24.97
CA GLY A 123 -6.65 2.90 -25.12
C GLY A 123 -7.41 2.85 -23.78
N ALA A 124 -8.58 2.22 -23.79
CA ALA A 124 -9.46 2.21 -22.63
C ALA A 124 -8.91 1.30 -21.51
N TRP A 125 -9.02 1.77 -20.24
CA TRP A 125 -8.80 0.96 -19.05
C TRP A 125 -10.04 0.08 -18.80
N ASN A 126 -10.22 -0.91 -19.65
CA ASN A 126 -11.37 -1.82 -19.61
C ASN A 126 -10.95 -3.22 -20.03
N TYR A 127 -10.95 -4.15 -19.09
CA TYR A 127 -10.45 -5.51 -19.32
C TYR A 127 -11.30 -6.31 -20.30
N SER A 128 -12.60 -6.05 -20.36
CA SER A 128 -13.50 -6.75 -21.31
C SER A 128 -13.22 -6.40 -22.78
N THR A 129 -12.73 -5.19 -23.05
CA THR A 129 -12.53 -4.70 -24.43
C THR A 129 -11.05 -4.52 -24.78
N ASN A 130 -10.15 -4.45 -23.80
CA ASN A 130 -8.72 -4.13 -24.01
C ASN A 130 -7.78 -5.09 -23.27
N LYS A 131 -8.21 -6.34 -23.08
CA LYS A 131 -7.48 -7.36 -22.33
C LYS A 131 -6.02 -7.49 -22.76
N LYS A 132 -5.75 -7.57 -24.06
CA LYS A 132 -4.39 -7.82 -24.58
C LYS A 132 -3.39 -6.74 -24.17
N VAL A 133 -3.80 -5.48 -24.23
CA VAL A 133 -2.93 -4.35 -23.85
C VAL A 133 -2.74 -4.31 -22.34
N LEU A 134 -3.81 -4.56 -21.59
CA LEU A 134 -3.73 -4.63 -20.12
C LEU A 134 -2.87 -5.80 -19.64
N ASP A 135 -2.97 -6.99 -20.25
CA ASP A 135 -2.10 -8.13 -19.93
C ASP A 135 -0.63 -7.79 -20.16
N GLN A 136 -0.31 -7.11 -21.28
CA GLN A 136 1.06 -6.67 -21.56
C GLN A 136 1.53 -5.62 -20.54
N PHE A 137 0.67 -4.66 -20.22
CA PHE A 137 0.93 -3.64 -19.22
C PHE A 137 1.24 -4.26 -17.85
N PHE A 138 0.43 -5.23 -17.42
CA PHE A 138 0.64 -5.96 -16.17
C PHE A 138 1.93 -6.80 -16.19
N ARG A 139 2.21 -7.47 -17.29
CA ARG A 139 3.45 -8.24 -17.48
C ARG A 139 4.69 -7.38 -17.25
N GLU A 140 4.75 -6.22 -17.88
CA GLU A 140 5.86 -5.28 -17.73
C GLU A 140 6.04 -4.80 -16.30
N GLY A 141 4.95 -4.66 -15.52
CA GLY A 141 5.02 -4.34 -14.10
C GLY A 141 5.73 -5.44 -13.32
N ILE A 142 5.35 -6.71 -13.52
CA ILE A 142 5.98 -7.84 -12.82
C ILE A 142 7.43 -8.03 -13.26
N GLU A 143 7.75 -7.83 -14.54
CA GLU A 143 9.12 -7.94 -15.04
C GLU A 143 10.09 -7.00 -14.33
N ARG A 144 9.66 -5.80 -13.98
CA ARG A 144 10.52 -4.83 -13.28
C ARG A 144 10.74 -5.13 -11.79
N VAL A 145 9.80 -5.84 -11.15
CA VAL A 145 9.87 -6.14 -9.71
C VAL A 145 10.18 -7.61 -9.40
N LYS A 146 10.45 -8.45 -10.40
CA LYS A 146 10.71 -9.89 -10.20
C LYS A 146 11.93 -10.22 -9.35
N ASN A 147 12.83 -9.27 -9.13
CA ASN A 147 14.06 -9.42 -8.35
C ASN A 147 14.09 -8.56 -7.07
N THR A 148 12.99 -7.91 -6.73
CA THR A 148 12.82 -7.11 -5.50
C THR A 148 11.76 -7.73 -4.60
N GLU A 149 11.73 -7.34 -3.33
CA GLU A 149 10.71 -7.78 -2.39
C GLU A 149 9.49 -6.87 -2.47
N ASP A 150 8.43 -7.37 -3.11
CA ASP A 150 7.17 -6.63 -3.32
C ASP A 150 5.97 -7.46 -2.86
N ILE A 151 4.90 -6.78 -2.44
CA ILE A 151 3.57 -7.38 -2.29
C ILE A 151 2.71 -6.88 -3.44
N ILE A 152 2.36 -7.78 -4.34
CA ILE A 152 1.68 -7.43 -5.59
C ILE A 152 0.18 -7.24 -5.34
N THR A 153 -0.32 -6.05 -5.60
CA THR A 153 -1.77 -5.79 -5.63
C THR A 153 -2.38 -6.49 -6.85
N ILE A 154 -3.41 -7.28 -6.61
CA ILE A 154 -4.19 -7.99 -7.65
C ILE A 154 -5.65 -7.52 -7.68
N GLY A 155 -6.36 -7.90 -8.72
CA GLY A 155 -7.69 -7.38 -9.03
C GLY A 155 -7.61 -6.13 -9.89
N MET A 156 -8.71 -5.44 -10.03
CA MET A 156 -8.78 -4.22 -10.84
C MET A 156 -9.96 -3.36 -10.36
N ARG A 157 -9.78 -2.06 -10.39
CA ARG A 157 -10.86 -1.07 -10.31
C ARG A 157 -11.03 -0.37 -11.66
N GLY A 158 -12.02 0.47 -11.77
CA GLY A 158 -12.22 1.32 -12.94
C GLY A 158 -11.12 2.38 -13.09
N ASP A 159 -11.18 3.11 -14.16
CA ASP A 159 -10.24 4.17 -14.49
C ASP A 159 -10.31 5.31 -13.45
N GLY A 160 -9.16 5.77 -12.96
CA GLY A 160 -9.11 6.89 -12.02
C GLY A 160 -9.69 6.60 -10.62
N ASP A 161 -9.57 5.36 -10.14
CA ASP A 161 -10.11 4.93 -8.83
C ASP A 161 -11.65 4.88 -8.76
N GLU A 162 -12.31 4.81 -9.91
CA GLU A 162 -13.75 4.64 -10.00
C GLU A 162 -14.17 3.16 -9.92
N ALA A 163 -15.46 2.89 -9.79
CA ALA A 163 -15.98 1.53 -9.91
C ALA A 163 -15.80 1.01 -11.35
N MET A 164 -15.44 -0.27 -11.50
CA MET A 164 -15.22 -0.87 -12.82
C MET A 164 -16.49 -0.97 -13.67
N SER A 165 -17.64 -1.07 -13.03
CA SER A 165 -18.98 -1.12 -13.66
C SER A 165 -20.05 -0.71 -12.65
N GLU A 166 -21.26 -0.34 -13.14
CA GLU A 166 -22.41 -0.04 -12.28
C GLU A 166 -22.85 -1.25 -11.45
N ASP A 167 -22.73 -2.45 -12.03
CA ASP A 167 -23.01 -3.73 -11.36
C ASP A 167 -21.75 -4.53 -11.09
N THR A 168 -21.78 -5.33 -10.00
CA THR A 168 -20.67 -6.24 -9.69
C THR A 168 -20.60 -7.38 -10.71
N ASN A 169 -19.52 -7.40 -11.48
CA ASN A 169 -19.24 -8.49 -12.41
C ASN A 169 -18.21 -9.46 -11.81
N VAL A 170 -18.68 -10.36 -10.93
CA VAL A 170 -17.83 -11.33 -10.22
C VAL A 170 -16.99 -12.15 -11.18
N LYS A 171 -17.60 -12.70 -12.24
CA LYS A 171 -16.89 -13.56 -13.22
C LYS A 171 -15.76 -12.82 -13.93
N LEU A 172 -15.97 -11.56 -14.29
CA LEU A 172 -14.92 -10.75 -14.90
C LEU A 172 -13.76 -10.53 -13.93
N MET A 173 -14.05 -10.19 -12.70
CA MET A 173 -13.02 -9.97 -11.68
C MET A 173 -12.25 -11.26 -11.37
N GLU A 174 -12.92 -12.40 -11.27
CA GLU A 174 -12.26 -13.71 -11.11
C GLU A 174 -11.33 -14.01 -12.28
N SER A 175 -11.77 -13.75 -13.53
CA SER A 175 -10.91 -13.95 -14.70
C SER A 175 -9.70 -13.01 -14.72
N ILE A 176 -9.85 -11.77 -14.26
CA ILE A 176 -8.75 -10.82 -14.13
C ILE A 176 -7.70 -11.35 -13.14
N VAL A 177 -8.13 -11.79 -11.97
CA VAL A 177 -7.24 -12.36 -10.93
C VAL A 177 -6.51 -13.60 -11.46
N GLU A 178 -7.20 -14.50 -12.15
CA GLU A 178 -6.59 -15.68 -12.77
C GLU A 178 -5.53 -15.30 -13.80
N ASP A 179 -5.82 -14.37 -14.68
CA ASP A 179 -4.90 -13.92 -15.71
C ASP A 179 -3.68 -13.21 -15.10
N GLN A 180 -3.89 -12.35 -14.09
CA GLN A 180 -2.81 -11.71 -13.36
C GLN A 180 -1.87 -12.73 -12.69
N ARG A 181 -2.42 -13.77 -12.08
CA ARG A 181 -1.61 -14.84 -11.47
C ARG A 181 -0.84 -15.64 -12.51
N ARG A 182 -1.45 -15.94 -13.69
CA ARG A 182 -0.71 -16.55 -14.80
C ARG A 182 0.44 -15.66 -15.32
N ILE A 183 0.24 -14.34 -15.32
CA ILE A 183 1.30 -13.39 -15.68
C ILE A 183 2.45 -13.45 -14.65
N ILE A 184 2.13 -13.46 -13.35
CA ILE A 184 3.13 -13.59 -12.28
C ILE A 184 3.94 -14.88 -12.46
N GLU A 185 3.28 -16.02 -12.65
CA GLU A 185 3.95 -17.31 -12.89
C GLU A 185 4.83 -17.28 -14.15
N GLY A 186 4.30 -16.75 -15.23
CA GLY A 186 5.01 -16.68 -16.52
C GLY A 186 6.23 -15.78 -16.52
N VAL A 187 6.26 -14.75 -15.65
CA VAL A 187 7.39 -13.81 -15.54
C VAL A 187 8.40 -14.28 -14.51
N THR A 188 7.94 -14.75 -13.37
CA THR A 188 8.83 -15.16 -12.26
C THR A 188 9.40 -16.57 -12.44
N GLY A 189 8.75 -17.40 -13.26
CA GLY A 189 9.08 -18.82 -13.41
C GLY A 189 8.77 -19.66 -12.16
N LYS A 190 7.98 -19.12 -11.22
CA LYS A 190 7.60 -19.75 -9.96
C LYS A 190 6.08 -19.80 -9.83
N PRO A 191 5.52 -20.75 -9.07
CA PRO A 191 4.09 -20.72 -8.74
C PRO A 191 3.66 -19.38 -8.16
N ALA A 192 2.50 -18.84 -8.55
CA ALA A 192 2.04 -17.52 -8.13
C ALA A 192 1.98 -17.36 -6.59
N LYS A 193 1.71 -18.45 -5.87
CA LYS A 193 1.68 -18.46 -4.39
C LYS A 193 3.02 -18.14 -3.72
N GLU A 194 4.13 -18.23 -4.44
CA GLU A 194 5.47 -17.87 -3.93
C GLU A 194 5.77 -16.38 -4.05
N THR A 195 4.95 -15.64 -4.80
CA THR A 195 4.99 -14.18 -4.86
C THR A 195 3.89 -13.62 -3.96
N PRO A 196 4.19 -12.87 -2.91
CA PRO A 196 3.18 -12.29 -2.04
C PRO A 196 2.19 -11.41 -2.81
N GLN A 197 0.90 -11.60 -2.59
CA GLN A 197 -0.16 -10.87 -3.26
C GLN A 197 -1.18 -10.35 -2.26
N VAL A 198 -1.79 -9.22 -2.58
CA VAL A 198 -2.84 -8.59 -1.78
C VAL A 198 -4.04 -8.22 -2.64
N TRP A 199 -5.24 -8.48 -2.14
CA TRP A 199 -6.49 -8.02 -2.73
C TRP A 199 -7.21 -7.08 -1.77
N ALA A 200 -7.35 -5.81 -2.15
CA ALA A 200 -7.96 -4.79 -1.32
C ALA A 200 -9.47 -4.76 -1.49
N LEU A 201 -10.18 -4.98 -0.40
CA LEU A 201 -11.64 -4.94 -0.31
C LEU A 201 -12.13 -3.50 -0.07
N TYR A 202 -11.73 -2.59 -0.94
CA TYR A 202 -12.04 -1.17 -0.83
C TYR A 202 -13.29 -0.80 -1.63
N LYS A 203 -14.18 -0.02 -1.02
CA LYS A 203 -15.45 0.43 -1.62
C LYS A 203 -16.24 -0.75 -2.24
N GLU A 204 -16.57 -0.65 -3.53
CA GLU A 204 -17.35 -1.65 -4.27
C GLU A 204 -16.67 -3.03 -4.32
N VAL A 205 -15.36 -3.14 -4.14
CA VAL A 205 -14.67 -4.43 -4.16
C VAL A 205 -15.10 -5.30 -2.97
N LEU A 206 -15.47 -4.70 -1.84
CA LEU A 206 -16.08 -5.43 -0.72
C LEU A 206 -17.41 -6.09 -1.12
N ASP A 207 -18.17 -5.47 -2.03
CA ASP A 207 -19.43 -6.05 -2.52
C ASP A 207 -19.19 -7.29 -3.39
N TYR A 208 -18.09 -7.33 -4.17
CA TYR A 208 -17.69 -8.56 -4.89
C TYR A 208 -17.45 -9.71 -3.91
N TYR A 209 -16.70 -9.45 -2.83
CA TYR A 209 -16.47 -10.44 -1.79
C TYR A 209 -17.77 -10.88 -1.10
N ASN A 210 -18.64 -9.96 -0.73
CA ASN A 210 -19.91 -10.22 -0.08
C ASN A 210 -20.88 -11.01 -1.00
N LYS A 211 -20.79 -10.81 -2.32
CA LYS A 211 -21.55 -11.58 -3.32
C LYS A 211 -20.94 -12.94 -3.66
N GLY A 212 -19.92 -13.36 -2.94
CA GLY A 212 -19.34 -14.69 -3.03
C GLY A 212 -18.07 -14.83 -3.86
N MET A 213 -17.53 -13.74 -4.44
CA MET A 213 -16.22 -13.79 -5.07
C MET A 213 -15.16 -14.25 -4.07
N ARG A 214 -14.24 -15.09 -4.53
CA ARG A 214 -13.09 -15.53 -3.74
C ARG A 214 -11.82 -15.47 -4.59
N VAL A 215 -10.73 -15.15 -3.92
CA VAL A 215 -9.38 -15.24 -4.47
C VAL A 215 -8.68 -16.48 -3.92
N PRO A 216 -7.58 -16.96 -4.53
CA PRO A 216 -6.81 -18.07 -4.00
C PRO A 216 -6.39 -17.87 -2.56
N GLU A 217 -6.29 -18.97 -1.80
CA GLU A 217 -6.09 -18.97 -0.35
C GLU A 217 -4.76 -18.35 0.11
N ASP A 218 -3.78 -18.23 -0.77
CA ASP A 218 -2.47 -17.62 -0.49
C ASP A 218 -2.47 -16.08 -0.55
N VAL A 219 -3.53 -15.47 -1.06
CA VAL A 219 -3.65 -14.01 -1.23
C VAL A 219 -4.01 -13.35 0.10
N ILE A 220 -3.32 -12.27 0.45
CA ILE A 220 -3.66 -11.44 1.61
C ILE A 220 -4.98 -10.70 1.33
N MET A 221 -5.94 -10.85 2.22
CA MET A 221 -7.22 -10.13 2.16
C MET A 221 -7.09 -8.81 2.92
N LEU A 222 -7.17 -7.67 2.23
CA LEU A 222 -7.01 -6.36 2.85
C LEU A 222 -8.35 -5.69 3.06
N LEU A 223 -8.80 -5.62 4.30
CA LEU A 223 -9.97 -4.85 4.71
C LEU A 223 -9.65 -3.35 4.74
N CYS A 224 -10.69 -2.54 4.62
CA CYS A 224 -10.57 -1.10 4.68
C CYS A 224 -11.60 -0.53 5.68
N ASP A 225 -11.25 0.60 6.30
CA ASP A 225 -12.21 1.40 7.04
C ASP A 225 -13.17 2.14 6.09
N ASP A 226 -14.02 2.98 6.64
CA ASP A 226 -14.98 3.78 5.88
C ASP A 226 -14.42 5.14 5.41
N ASN A 227 -13.09 5.28 5.31
CA ASN A 227 -12.34 6.51 5.03
C ASN A 227 -12.33 7.54 6.18
N TRP A 228 -12.99 7.24 7.30
CA TRP A 228 -13.12 8.12 8.47
C TRP A 228 -12.69 7.46 9.77
N GLY A 229 -11.93 6.37 9.65
CA GLY A 229 -11.39 5.65 10.79
C GLY A 229 -12.36 4.68 11.46
N ASN A 230 -13.48 4.32 10.82
CA ASN A 230 -14.38 3.31 11.38
C ASN A 230 -14.27 2.00 10.60
N VAL A 231 -13.88 0.94 11.27
CA VAL A 231 -13.83 -0.42 10.71
C VAL A 231 -15.24 -0.98 10.63
N ARG A 232 -15.72 -1.23 9.42
CA ARG A 232 -17.10 -1.66 9.16
C ARG A 232 -17.27 -3.17 9.07
N ARG A 233 -16.18 -3.90 8.86
CA ARG A 233 -16.19 -5.34 8.68
C ARG A 233 -14.90 -5.94 9.22
N LEU A 234 -15.05 -7.08 9.87
CA LEU A 234 -13.95 -7.93 10.33
C LEU A 234 -14.24 -9.39 9.91
N PRO A 235 -13.21 -10.23 9.81
CA PRO A 235 -13.40 -11.63 9.44
C PRO A 235 -14.14 -12.37 10.56
N ASN A 236 -15.08 -13.23 10.18
CA ASN A 236 -15.72 -14.16 11.11
C ASN A 236 -14.81 -15.37 11.39
N ASP A 237 -15.21 -16.28 12.28
CA ASP A 237 -14.42 -17.44 12.71
C ASP A 237 -13.99 -18.39 11.58
N LYS A 238 -14.74 -18.45 10.48
CA LYS A 238 -14.36 -19.24 9.31
C LYS A 238 -13.35 -18.48 8.44
N GLU A 239 -13.60 -17.20 8.26
CA GLU A 239 -12.75 -16.32 7.45
C GLU A 239 -11.39 -16.09 8.08
N ARG A 240 -11.30 -16.06 9.42
CA ARG A 240 -10.00 -15.97 10.14
C ARG A 240 -9.02 -17.08 9.78
N LYS A 241 -9.52 -18.22 9.28
CA LYS A 241 -8.71 -19.36 8.88
C LYS A 241 -8.13 -19.24 7.47
N HIS A 242 -8.35 -18.12 6.80
CA HIS A 242 -7.80 -17.87 5.47
C HIS A 242 -6.26 -17.87 5.50
N PRO A 243 -5.57 -18.79 4.79
CA PRO A 243 -4.12 -18.99 4.95
C PRO A 243 -3.28 -17.79 4.55
N GLY A 244 -3.71 -17.00 3.57
CA GLY A 244 -3.06 -15.75 3.15
C GLY A 244 -3.04 -14.67 4.24
N GLY A 245 -3.94 -14.79 5.21
CA GLY A 245 -4.12 -13.85 6.29
C GLY A 245 -4.91 -12.60 5.90
N TRP A 246 -5.14 -11.75 6.89
CA TRP A 246 -5.92 -10.55 6.77
C TRP A 246 -5.08 -9.31 7.07
N GLY A 247 -5.36 -8.24 6.35
CA GLY A 247 -4.76 -6.92 6.58
C GLY A 247 -5.82 -5.84 6.75
N MET A 248 -5.36 -4.64 7.16
CA MET A 248 -6.17 -3.45 7.33
C MET A 248 -5.52 -2.26 6.65
N TYR A 249 -6.28 -1.59 5.80
CA TYR A 249 -5.98 -0.27 5.27
C TYR A 249 -6.82 0.76 6.02
N TYR A 250 -6.16 1.60 6.82
CA TYR A 250 -6.80 2.51 7.78
C TYR A 250 -6.47 3.97 7.45
N HIS A 251 -7.49 4.84 7.46
CA HIS A 251 -7.34 6.25 7.14
C HIS A 251 -7.20 7.12 8.38
N VAL A 252 -6.09 7.85 8.47
CA VAL A 252 -5.95 9.02 9.34
C VAL A 252 -6.00 10.32 8.56
N ASP A 253 -5.86 10.23 7.25
CA ASP A 253 -6.13 11.27 6.28
C ASP A 253 -7.04 10.74 5.18
N TYR A 254 -7.93 11.58 4.67
CA TYR A 254 -8.78 11.24 3.54
C TYR A 254 -8.63 12.27 2.42
N VAL A 255 -8.29 11.76 1.24
CA VAL A 255 -8.20 12.53 0.00
C VAL A 255 -9.34 12.10 -0.92
N GLY A 256 -10.33 12.96 -1.12
CA GLY A 256 -11.48 12.65 -1.97
C GLY A 256 -12.71 13.50 -1.69
N ALA A 257 -13.80 13.15 -2.36
CA ALA A 257 -15.11 13.79 -2.17
C ALA A 257 -15.79 13.29 -0.88
N PRO A 258 -16.60 14.11 -0.18
CA PRO A 258 -16.93 15.48 -0.52
C PRO A 258 -15.87 16.51 -0.18
N ARG A 259 -14.87 16.18 0.62
CA ARG A 259 -13.72 17.03 0.95
C ARG A 259 -12.57 16.22 1.58
N ASN A 260 -11.35 16.74 1.44
CA ASN A 260 -10.15 16.19 2.02
C ASN A 260 -9.95 16.66 3.46
N SER A 261 -9.27 15.86 4.29
CA SER A 261 -8.85 16.24 5.64
C SER A 261 -7.74 17.31 5.63
N LYS A 262 -6.88 17.27 4.64
CA LYS A 262 -5.72 18.16 4.41
C LYS A 262 -4.80 18.23 5.63
N TRP A 263 -4.66 19.39 6.24
CA TRP A 263 -3.74 19.57 7.38
C TRP A 263 -4.35 19.21 8.73
N MET A 264 -5.65 19.01 8.79
CA MET A 264 -6.33 18.81 10.06
C MET A 264 -6.21 17.36 10.49
N ASN A 265 -5.58 17.14 11.65
CA ASN A 265 -5.68 15.86 12.30
C ASN A 265 -7.12 15.72 12.86
N MET A 266 -7.91 14.91 12.20
CA MET A 266 -9.30 14.65 12.55
C MET A 266 -9.50 13.32 13.29
N THR A 267 -8.43 12.54 13.43
CA THR A 267 -8.48 11.21 14.01
C THR A 267 -8.14 11.27 15.50
N PRO A 268 -9.10 10.98 16.40
CA PRO A 268 -8.82 10.87 17.82
C PRO A 268 -8.01 9.60 18.09
N ILE A 269 -6.94 9.70 18.88
CA ILE A 269 -6.05 8.57 19.21
C ILE A 269 -6.84 7.43 19.88
N GLN A 270 -7.79 7.75 20.73
CA GLN A 270 -8.64 6.76 21.40
C GLN A 270 -9.47 5.95 20.40
N GLY A 271 -10.04 6.61 19.40
CA GLY A 271 -10.79 5.94 18.34
C GLY A 271 -9.89 5.06 17.48
N MET A 272 -8.71 5.55 17.11
CA MET A 272 -7.72 4.76 16.39
C MET A 272 -7.30 3.52 17.20
N TRP A 273 -7.03 3.69 18.51
CA TRP A 273 -6.71 2.57 19.37
C TRP A 273 -7.82 1.53 19.40
N GLU A 274 -9.07 1.94 19.66
CA GLU A 274 -10.21 1.04 19.70
C GLU A 274 -10.35 0.24 18.41
N GLN A 275 -10.28 0.90 17.27
CA GLN A 275 -10.47 0.26 15.96
C GLN A 275 -9.32 -0.68 15.59
N LEU A 276 -8.08 -0.30 15.87
CA LEU A 276 -6.92 -1.15 15.60
C LEU A 276 -6.82 -2.32 16.58
N HIS A 277 -7.16 -2.11 17.86
CA HIS A 277 -7.22 -3.18 18.85
C HIS A 277 -8.28 -4.22 18.44
N LEU A 278 -9.48 -3.77 18.13
CA LEU A 278 -10.54 -4.64 17.62
C LEU A 278 -10.10 -5.40 16.36
N THR A 279 -9.43 -4.73 15.45
CA THR A 279 -8.89 -5.32 14.21
C THR A 279 -7.91 -6.45 14.52
N TYR A 280 -6.99 -6.22 15.44
CA TYR A 280 -6.02 -7.22 15.86
C TYR A 280 -6.67 -8.43 16.54
N GLU A 281 -7.56 -8.20 17.50
CA GLU A 281 -8.30 -9.26 18.22
C GLU A 281 -9.11 -10.18 17.27
N TYR A 282 -9.51 -9.66 16.12
CA TYR A 282 -10.16 -10.44 15.08
C TYR A 282 -9.21 -11.14 14.11
N GLY A 283 -7.90 -11.17 14.39
CA GLY A 283 -6.89 -11.88 13.60
C GLY A 283 -6.53 -11.18 12.28
N VAL A 284 -6.61 -9.86 12.26
CA VAL A 284 -6.19 -9.05 11.11
C VAL A 284 -4.79 -8.50 11.42
N ASP A 285 -3.77 -9.33 11.26
CA ASP A 285 -2.40 -9.11 11.73
C ASP A 285 -1.33 -9.29 10.62
N LYS A 286 -1.77 -9.52 9.37
CA LYS A 286 -0.84 -9.81 8.28
C LYS A 286 -0.20 -8.58 7.68
N LEU A 287 -1.01 -7.55 7.41
CA LEU A 287 -0.59 -6.33 6.71
C LEU A 287 -1.40 -5.13 7.21
N TRP A 288 -0.74 -4.15 7.80
CA TRP A 288 -1.38 -2.89 8.17
C TRP A 288 -0.80 -1.73 7.38
N ILE A 289 -1.69 -0.95 6.76
CA ILE A 289 -1.34 0.20 5.94
C ILE A 289 -2.08 1.42 6.48
N LEU A 290 -1.33 2.43 6.90
CA LEU A 290 -1.90 3.70 7.36
C LEU A 290 -1.90 4.70 6.20
N ASN A 291 -3.07 5.16 5.79
CA ASN A 291 -3.19 6.25 4.84
C ASN A 291 -2.82 7.56 5.52
N VAL A 292 -1.81 8.23 4.99
CA VAL A 292 -1.30 9.49 5.53
C VAL A 292 -1.15 10.52 4.42
N GLY A 293 -1.43 11.77 4.74
CA GLY A 293 -1.16 12.92 3.88
C GLY A 293 0.12 13.64 4.31
N VAL A 294 -0.01 14.80 4.93
CA VAL A 294 1.12 15.63 5.38
C VAL A 294 1.75 15.05 6.65
N LEU A 295 2.79 14.24 6.52
CA LEU A 295 3.43 13.47 7.60
C LEU A 295 3.73 14.25 8.89
N ASN A 296 4.09 15.52 8.77
CA ASN A 296 4.47 16.35 9.91
C ASN A 296 3.33 16.54 10.95
N ARG A 297 2.09 16.49 10.54
CA ARG A 297 0.92 16.65 11.44
C ARG A 297 0.47 15.35 12.08
N TRP A 298 0.95 14.22 11.58
CA TRP A 298 0.53 12.88 11.98
C TRP A 298 1.56 12.13 12.83
N SER A 299 2.64 12.80 13.25
CA SER A 299 3.78 12.16 13.92
C SER A 299 3.40 11.31 15.13
N ILE A 300 2.46 11.77 15.97
CA ILE A 300 1.98 11.02 17.13
C ILE A 300 1.17 9.79 16.72
N LEU A 301 0.29 9.93 15.72
CA LEU A 301 -0.50 8.81 15.19
C LEU A 301 0.37 7.78 14.49
N LEU A 302 1.39 8.21 13.75
CA LEU A 302 2.38 7.33 13.13
C LEU A 302 3.15 6.53 14.20
N LEU A 303 3.69 7.20 15.20
CA LEU A 303 4.37 6.54 16.31
C LEU A 303 3.48 5.52 17.00
N TYR A 304 2.25 5.90 17.30
CA TYR A 304 1.27 5.00 17.91
C TYR A 304 0.99 3.78 17.01
N PHE A 305 0.69 3.99 15.74
CA PHE A 305 0.38 2.92 14.78
C PHE A 305 1.50 1.89 14.67
N PHE A 306 2.72 2.35 14.46
CA PHE A 306 3.86 1.45 14.30
C PHE A 306 4.22 0.73 15.61
N ARG A 307 4.16 1.43 16.73
CA ARG A 307 4.41 0.82 18.05
C ARG A 307 3.36 -0.23 18.38
N TYR A 308 2.10 0.08 18.17
CA TYR A 308 1.01 -0.87 18.40
C TYR A 308 1.11 -2.10 17.51
N GLY A 309 1.46 -1.96 16.26
CA GLY A 309 1.71 -3.08 15.34
C GLY A 309 2.94 -3.93 15.68
N MET A 310 3.81 -3.44 16.57
CA MET A 310 4.92 -4.21 17.13
C MET A 310 4.52 -5.01 18.36
N GLU A 311 3.83 -4.40 19.29
CA GLU A 311 3.67 -4.91 20.66
C GLU A 311 2.24 -5.42 20.94
N SER A 312 1.21 -4.86 20.32
CA SER A 312 -0.25 -5.16 20.41
C SER A 312 -0.83 -5.43 21.82
N GLU A 313 -0.09 -5.17 22.89
CA GLU A 313 -0.53 -5.24 24.29
C GLU A 313 -0.70 -3.86 24.93
#